data_26cd9f9743b28aa9be275ad4ec44c6f7
#
_entry.id   26cd9f9743b28aa9be275ad4ec44c6f7
#
_cell.length_a   1.000
_cell.length_b   1.000
_cell.length_c   1.000
_cell.angle_alpha   90.00
_cell.angle_beta   90.00
_cell.angle_gamma   90.00
#
_symmetry.space_group_name_H-M   'P 1'
#
loop_
_entity.id
_entity.type
_entity.pdbx_description
1 polymer ?
#
loop_
_entity_poly.entity_id
_entity_poly.type
_entity_poly.pdbx_seq_one_letter_code
_entity_poly.pdbx_strand_id
1 'polypeptide(L)'
;LLLSFITFQQYLLLKIILNKRKSILFDLIIPISMWLVLGIGFLIKGPISLVVFIFTLSSYVLWSKDINLLKNIRPFWGVICFMIIVLPWVYIIQKTTDGLFFEKAINEDFLPKLFSEQESHGGYPGYYFLISSLIFWPLASFFPLAFFFVKNNLNNLGIRFLICWLVPFWIIIEFIPTKLFHYPLPIFSPIILIVAGTMIYFENNKLNLKSFISKNAVFLFSLLFSLGGIVLSLFVCYLLINFNENKTDQYLYIAILFLISFLILILSILVNIKVIYGKNFNFFNFKKEIKFQNYIIDIINSWSFRNTGPCCS
;
A
#
# COMPACT_ATOMS: atom_id res chain seq x y z
N LEU A 1 -11.37 -4.26 -7.30
CA LEU A 1 -12.40 -4.63 -6.33
C LEU A 1 -11.78 -5.12 -5.00
N LEU A 2 -10.94 -6.18 -5.00
CA LEU A 2 -10.31 -6.70 -3.76
C LEU A 2 -9.54 -5.61 -2.98
N LEU A 3 -8.69 -4.82 -3.66
CA LEU A 3 -7.94 -3.75 -3.04
C LEU A 3 -8.83 -2.74 -2.32
N SER A 4 -9.99 -2.39 -2.91
CA SER A 4 -10.95 -1.46 -2.30
C SER A 4 -11.53 -2.03 -1.00
N PHE A 5 -11.89 -3.32 -0.98
CA PHE A 5 -12.40 -3.97 0.23
C PHE A 5 -11.32 -4.10 1.33
N ILE A 6 -10.10 -4.49 0.96
CA ILE A 6 -8.98 -4.53 1.91
C ILE A 6 -8.72 -3.13 2.49
N THR A 7 -8.65 -2.10 1.65
CA THR A 7 -8.40 -0.73 2.10
C THR A 7 -9.51 -0.22 3.02
N PHE A 8 -10.76 -0.49 2.68
CA PHE A 8 -11.90 -0.07 3.51
C PHE A 8 -11.93 -0.83 4.84
N GLN A 9 -11.66 -2.12 4.83
CA GLN A 9 -11.55 -2.94 6.03
C GLN A 9 -10.42 -2.43 6.96
N GLN A 10 -9.25 -2.12 6.42
CA GLN A 10 -8.12 -1.56 7.17
C GLN A 10 -8.43 -0.14 7.71
N TYR A 11 -9.18 0.66 6.96
CA TYR A 11 -9.66 1.95 7.44
C TYR A 11 -10.59 1.81 8.65
N LEU A 12 -11.51 0.83 8.64
CA LEU A 12 -12.39 0.54 9.78
C LEU A 12 -11.58 0.06 10.99
N LEU A 13 -10.57 -0.78 10.78
CA LEU A 13 -9.65 -1.22 11.84
C LEU A 13 -8.90 -0.02 12.44
N LEU A 14 -8.38 0.87 11.60
CA LEU A 14 -7.72 2.09 12.06
C LEU A 14 -8.68 2.98 12.87
N LYS A 15 -9.94 3.11 12.45
CA LYS A 15 -10.96 3.82 13.25
C LYS A 15 -11.17 3.21 14.63
N ILE A 16 -11.19 1.90 14.76
CA ILE A 16 -11.29 1.22 16.05
C ILE A 16 -10.06 1.54 16.93
N ILE A 17 -8.86 1.52 16.34
CA ILE A 17 -7.61 1.85 17.04
C ILE A 17 -7.61 3.30 17.56
N LEU A 18 -8.09 4.24 16.74
CA LEU A 18 -8.09 5.67 17.07
C LEU A 18 -9.23 6.08 18.01
N ASN A 19 -10.25 5.23 18.15
CA ASN A 19 -11.44 5.60 18.91
C ASN A 19 -11.17 5.57 20.42
N LYS A 20 -11.18 6.76 21.02
CA LYS A 20 -11.14 6.94 22.49
C LYS A 20 -12.51 7.27 23.09
N ARG A 21 -13.54 7.49 22.26
CA ARG A 21 -14.88 7.86 22.72
C ARG A 21 -15.79 6.64 22.72
N LYS A 22 -16.33 6.30 23.87
CA LYS A 22 -17.36 5.25 24.04
C LYS A 22 -18.69 5.79 23.48
N SER A 23 -19.06 5.33 22.30
CA SER A 23 -20.37 5.58 21.68
C SER A 23 -20.84 4.27 21.09
N ILE A 24 -22.12 3.95 21.24
CA ILE A 24 -22.73 2.70 20.73
C ILE A 24 -22.44 2.51 19.24
N LEU A 25 -22.50 3.59 18.45
CA LEU A 25 -22.16 3.59 17.03
C LEU A 25 -20.73 3.12 16.75
N PHE A 26 -19.78 3.60 17.53
CA PHE A 26 -18.38 3.23 17.35
C PHE A 26 -18.06 1.85 17.95
N ASP A 27 -18.69 1.50 19.05
CA ASP A 27 -18.37 0.28 19.79
C ASP A 27 -19.02 -0.99 19.19
N LEU A 28 -20.05 -0.83 18.35
CA LEU A 28 -20.78 -1.95 17.76
C LEU A 28 -20.76 -1.90 16.22
N ILE A 29 -21.19 -0.80 15.63
CA ILE A 29 -21.40 -0.70 14.16
C ILE A 29 -20.09 -0.81 13.41
N ILE A 30 -19.03 -0.10 13.84
CA ILE A 30 -17.75 -0.13 13.13
C ILE A 30 -17.08 -1.51 13.17
N PRO A 31 -16.96 -2.21 14.31
CA PRO A 31 -16.44 -3.57 14.33
C PRO A 31 -17.27 -4.53 13.47
N ILE A 32 -18.60 -4.50 13.57
CA ILE A 32 -19.47 -5.36 12.75
C ILE A 32 -19.25 -5.07 11.26
N SER A 33 -19.26 -3.80 10.84
CA SER A 33 -19.01 -3.42 9.45
C SER A 33 -17.64 -3.91 8.97
N MET A 34 -16.62 -3.84 9.81
CA MET A 34 -15.28 -4.34 9.50
C MET A 34 -15.30 -5.84 9.17
N TRP A 35 -16.00 -6.64 9.98
CA TRP A 35 -16.10 -8.08 9.77
C TRP A 35 -16.95 -8.44 8.55
N LEU A 36 -18.03 -7.69 8.27
CA LEU A 36 -18.83 -7.87 7.06
C LEU A 36 -17.97 -7.59 5.80
N VAL A 37 -17.23 -6.49 5.79
CA VAL A 37 -16.32 -6.15 4.69
C VAL A 37 -15.24 -7.21 4.50
N LEU A 38 -14.72 -7.77 5.60
CA LEU A 38 -13.76 -8.87 5.58
C LEU A 38 -14.35 -10.13 4.93
N GLY A 39 -15.60 -10.48 5.27
CA GLY A 39 -16.32 -11.61 4.68
C GLY A 39 -16.52 -11.45 3.17
N ILE A 40 -16.92 -10.25 2.71
CA ILE A 40 -17.05 -9.95 1.28
C ILE A 40 -15.67 -10.04 0.59
N GLY A 41 -14.62 -9.49 1.19
CA GLY A 41 -13.25 -9.59 0.68
C GLY A 41 -12.80 -11.05 0.52
N PHE A 42 -13.18 -11.91 1.46
CA PHE A 42 -12.91 -13.34 1.40
C PHE A 42 -13.63 -14.02 0.21
N LEU A 43 -14.88 -13.67 -0.07
CA LEU A 43 -15.62 -14.20 -1.21
C LEU A 43 -15.03 -13.78 -2.57
N ILE A 44 -14.37 -12.61 -2.64
CA ILE A 44 -13.78 -12.09 -3.89
C ILE A 44 -12.54 -12.87 -4.31
N LYS A 45 -11.63 -13.15 -3.38
CA LYS A 45 -10.33 -13.80 -3.71
C LYS A 45 -9.80 -14.69 -2.57
N GLY A 46 -10.71 -15.39 -1.87
CA GLY A 46 -10.31 -16.32 -0.82
C GLY A 46 -9.59 -15.68 0.37
N PRO A 47 -8.61 -16.36 0.99
CA PRO A 47 -8.08 -15.99 2.30
C PRO A 47 -7.21 -14.74 2.33
N ILE A 48 -6.89 -14.09 1.20
CA ILE A 48 -5.94 -12.98 1.14
C ILE A 48 -6.37 -11.82 2.05
N SER A 49 -7.66 -11.44 2.03
CA SER A 49 -8.19 -10.36 2.88
C SER A 49 -8.05 -10.69 4.37
N LEU A 50 -8.28 -11.95 4.73
CA LEU A 50 -8.14 -12.47 6.10
C LEU A 50 -6.67 -12.47 6.55
N VAL A 51 -5.76 -12.90 5.68
CA VAL A 51 -4.31 -12.89 5.93
C VAL A 51 -3.84 -11.46 6.20
N VAL A 52 -4.17 -10.49 5.33
CA VAL A 52 -3.82 -9.07 5.54
C VAL A 52 -4.35 -8.57 6.88
N PHE A 53 -5.60 -8.87 7.22
CA PHE A 53 -6.22 -8.46 8.48
C PHE A 53 -5.50 -9.03 9.70
N ILE A 54 -5.28 -10.34 9.74
CA ILE A 54 -4.65 -11.02 10.87
C ILE A 54 -3.24 -10.50 11.09
N PHE A 55 -2.44 -10.39 10.03
CA PHE A 55 -1.05 -9.95 10.15
C PHE A 55 -0.94 -8.46 10.53
N THR A 56 -1.81 -7.60 10.01
CA THR A 56 -1.88 -6.20 10.43
C THR A 56 -2.25 -6.08 11.91
N LEU A 57 -3.31 -6.77 12.34
CA LEU A 57 -3.80 -6.73 13.70
C LEU A 57 -2.77 -7.28 14.69
N SER A 58 -2.23 -8.47 14.43
CA SER A 58 -1.26 -9.12 15.30
C SER A 58 0.02 -8.30 15.44
N SER A 59 0.56 -7.80 14.34
CA SER A 59 1.76 -6.94 14.35
C SER A 59 1.50 -5.64 15.12
N TYR A 60 0.32 -5.03 14.94
CA TYR A 60 -0.01 -3.81 15.66
C TYR A 60 -0.19 -4.05 17.17
N VAL A 61 -0.87 -5.14 17.57
CA VAL A 61 -1.02 -5.53 18.99
C VAL A 61 0.34 -5.82 19.63
N LEU A 62 1.20 -6.56 18.93
CA LEU A 62 2.56 -6.86 19.42
C LEU A 62 3.40 -5.59 19.61
N TRP A 63 3.30 -4.64 18.68
CA TRP A 63 4.07 -3.40 18.77
C TRP A 63 3.52 -2.44 19.82
N SER A 64 2.19 -2.24 19.86
CA SER A 64 1.54 -1.32 20.79
C SER A 64 1.39 -1.86 22.21
N LYS A 65 1.47 -3.20 22.37
CA LYS A 65 1.18 -3.94 23.60
C LYS A 65 -0.26 -3.71 24.12
N ASP A 66 -1.17 -3.25 23.25
CA ASP A 66 -2.55 -2.98 23.58
C ASP A 66 -3.45 -4.19 23.28
N ILE A 67 -3.54 -5.09 24.24
CA ILE A 67 -4.39 -6.30 24.15
C ILE A 67 -5.89 -5.92 24.17
N ASN A 68 -6.27 -4.76 24.70
CA ASN A 68 -7.68 -4.33 24.74
C ASN A 68 -8.23 -4.12 23.31
N LEU A 69 -7.37 -3.86 22.33
CA LEU A 69 -7.78 -3.80 20.93
C LEU A 69 -8.50 -5.08 20.49
N LEU A 70 -8.03 -6.25 20.94
CA LEU A 70 -8.67 -7.53 20.62
C LEU A 70 -10.11 -7.62 21.14
N LYS A 71 -10.40 -6.97 22.27
CA LYS A 71 -11.78 -6.87 22.80
C LYS A 71 -12.60 -5.87 21.99
N ASN A 72 -11.99 -4.76 21.57
CA ASN A 72 -12.67 -3.68 20.84
C ASN A 72 -13.11 -4.10 19.44
N ILE A 73 -12.40 -5.02 18.76
CA ILE A 73 -12.82 -5.57 17.47
C ILE A 73 -14.01 -6.54 17.58
N ARG A 74 -14.48 -6.85 18.81
CA ARG A 74 -15.63 -7.73 19.04
C ARG A 74 -15.53 -9.08 18.32
N PRO A 75 -14.50 -9.90 18.54
CA PRO A 75 -14.21 -11.06 17.70
C PRO A 75 -15.34 -12.09 17.68
N PHE A 76 -16.05 -12.30 18.80
CA PHE A 76 -17.16 -13.24 18.86
C PHE A 76 -18.30 -12.87 17.88
N TRP A 77 -18.80 -11.63 17.96
CA TRP A 77 -19.81 -11.14 17.03
C TRP A 77 -19.27 -11.00 15.59
N GLY A 78 -18.01 -10.65 15.49
CA GLY A 78 -17.33 -10.53 14.21
C GLY A 78 -17.24 -11.83 13.43
N VAL A 79 -16.85 -12.92 14.09
CA VAL A 79 -16.80 -14.24 13.45
C VAL A 79 -18.20 -14.70 13.03
N ILE A 80 -19.25 -14.44 13.83
CA ILE A 80 -20.62 -14.74 13.43
C ILE A 80 -21.00 -13.97 12.18
N CYS A 81 -20.74 -12.66 12.11
CA CYS A 81 -21.02 -11.85 10.92
C CYS A 81 -20.24 -12.32 9.70
N PHE A 82 -18.98 -12.68 9.85
CA PHE A 82 -18.14 -13.25 8.80
C PHE A 82 -18.75 -14.57 8.28
N MET A 83 -19.12 -15.47 9.18
CA MET A 83 -19.71 -16.77 8.81
C MET A 83 -21.06 -16.62 8.12
N ILE A 84 -21.92 -15.67 8.52
CA ILE A 84 -23.20 -15.40 7.85
C ILE A 84 -22.99 -15.06 6.37
N ILE A 85 -21.89 -14.39 6.02
CA ILE A 85 -21.57 -14.04 4.63
C ILE A 85 -20.94 -15.22 3.90
N VAL A 86 -20.01 -15.92 4.54
CA VAL A 86 -19.18 -16.93 3.85
C VAL A 86 -19.86 -18.29 3.74
N LEU A 87 -20.55 -18.74 4.82
CA LEU A 87 -21.14 -20.08 4.85
C LEU A 87 -22.20 -20.35 3.79
N PRO A 88 -23.12 -19.41 3.45
CA PRO A 88 -24.09 -19.68 2.39
C PRO A 88 -23.43 -19.99 1.04
N TRP A 89 -22.38 -19.26 0.71
CA TRP A 89 -21.59 -19.48 -0.52
C TRP A 89 -20.86 -20.83 -0.46
N VAL A 90 -20.19 -21.12 0.67
CA VAL A 90 -19.49 -22.40 0.88
C VAL A 90 -20.46 -23.58 0.73
N TYR A 91 -21.64 -23.47 1.35
CA TYR A 91 -22.67 -24.51 1.26
C TYR A 91 -23.17 -24.74 -0.17
N ILE A 92 -23.46 -23.66 -0.90
CA ILE A 92 -23.95 -23.75 -2.29
C ILE A 92 -22.87 -24.38 -3.18
N ILE A 93 -21.62 -23.91 -3.12
CA ILE A 93 -20.51 -24.44 -3.91
C ILE A 93 -20.25 -25.90 -3.57
N GLN A 94 -20.23 -26.27 -2.29
CA GLN A 94 -20.05 -27.66 -1.87
C GLN A 94 -21.11 -28.58 -2.46
N LYS A 95 -22.37 -28.13 -2.44
CA LYS A 95 -23.49 -28.92 -2.95
C LYS A 95 -23.52 -29.00 -4.48
N THR A 96 -23.16 -27.93 -5.17
CA THR A 96 -23.20 -27.88 -6.65
C THR A 96 -22.04 -28.59 -7.33
N THR A 97 -20.92 -28.73 -6.63
CA THR A 97 -19.69 -29.36 -7.17
C THR A 97 -19.35 -30.70 -6.52
N ASP A 98 -20.21 -31.23 -5.64
CA ASP A 98 -19.96 -32.46 -4.86
C ASP A 98 -18.60 -32.46 -4.16
N GLY A 99 -18.16 -31.28 -3.71
CA GLY A 99 -16.88 -31.08 -3.03
C GLY A 99 -15.65 -30.88 -3.92
N LEU A 100 -15.76 -31.14 -5.21
CA LEU A 100 -14.64 -31.08 -6.16
C LEU A 100 -14.01 -29.67 -6.25
N PHE A 101 -14.81 -28.60 -6.02
CA PHE A 101 -14.28 -27.24 -6.06
C PHE A 101 -13.23 -27.00 -4.99
N PHE A 102 -13.51 -27.38 -3.73
CA PHE A 102 -12.56 -27.16 -2.63
C PHE A 102 -11.36 -28.08 -2.73
N GLU A 103 -11.56 -29.31 -3.19
CA GLU A 103 -10.47 -30.25 -3.43
C GLU A 103 -9.46 -29.69 -4.45
N LYS A 104 -9.95 -29.22 -5.60
CA LYS A 104 -9.11 -28.61 -6.62
C LYS A 104 -8.52 -27.27 -6.16
N ALA A 105 -9.30 -26.39 -5.56
CA ALA A 105 -8.84 -25.09 -5.11
C ALA A 105 -7.74 -25.21 -4.05
N ILE A 106 -7.78 -26.22 -3.18
CA ILE A 106 -6.78 -26.42 -2.14
C ILE A 106 -5.56 -27.17 -2.72
N ASN A 107 -5.79 -28.32 -3.38
CA ASN A 107 -4.72 -29.23 -3.75
C ASN A 107 -4.02 -28.86 -5.07
N GLU A 108 -4.73 -28.25 -6.01
CA GLU A 108 -4.18 -27.90 -7.32
C GLU A 108 -3.75 -26.43 -7.40
N ASP A 109 -4.46 -25.52 -6.68
CA ASP A 109 -4.21 -24.08 -6.77
C ASP A 109 -3.45 -23.52 -5.56
N PHE A 110 -3.99 -23.72 -4.35
CA PHE A 110 -3.51 -23.00 -3.18
C PHE A 110 -2.20 -23.59 -2.61
N LEU A 111 -2.19 -24.87 -2.31
CA LEU A 111 -1.01 -25.54 -1.74
C LEU A 111 0.19 -25.53 -2.68
N PRO A 112 0.05 -25.87 -3.97
CA PRO A 112 1.18 -25.83 -4.89
C PRO A 112 1.78 -24.43 -5.04
N LYS A 113 0.94 -23.36 -5.08
CA LYS A 113 1.45 -21.97 -5.14
C LYS A 113 2.23 -21.55 -3.92
N LEU A 114 1.93 -22.14 -2.75
CA LEU A 114 2.66 -21.85 -1.50
C LEU A 114 3.97 -22.60 -1.36
N PHE A 115 4.05 -23.82 -1.88
CA PHE A 115 5.18 -24.73 -1.62
C PHE A 115 6.04 -25.05 -2.84
N SER A 116 5.54 -24.81 -4.05
CA SER A 116 6.26 -25.08 -5.28
C SER A 116 6.13 -23.94 -6.29
N GLU A 117 7.07 -23.88 -7.23
CA GLU A 117 6.99 -22.97 -8.36
C GLU A 117 5.94 -23.48 -9.35
N GLN A 118 4.99 -22.63 -9.74
CA GLN A 118 3.98 -22.95 -10.73
C GLN A 118 4.08 -22.05 -11.95
N GLU A 119 3.70 -22.58 -13.11
CA GLU A 119 3.55 -21.86 -14.38
C GLU A 119 4.83 -21.11 -14.82
N SER A 120 6.02 -21.63 -14.52
CA SER A 120 7.30 -20.97 -14.82
C SER A 120 7.50 -19.60 -14.12
N HIS A 121 6.70 -19.29 -13.10
CA HIS A 121 6.77 -18.04 -12.34
C HIS A 121 7.47 -18.21 -10.98
N GLY A 122 8.51 -19.03 -10.92
CA GLY A 122 9.33 -19.19 -9.73
C GLY A 122 10.26 -17.99 -9.46
N GLY A 123 10.55 -17.72 -8.18
CA GLY A 123 11.50 -16.68 -7.82
C GLY A 123 11.96 -16.79 -6.36
N TYR A 124 13.22 -16.44 -6.14
CA TYR A 124 13.82 -16.43 -4.80
C TYR A 124 13.26 -15.30 -3.93
N PRO A 125 13.33 -15.43 -2.59
CA PRO A 125 13.08 -14.30 -1.69
C PRO A 125 13.94 -13.10 -2.05
N GLY A 126 13.35 -11.89 -2.02
CA GLY A 126 13.97 -10.66 -2.51
C GLY A 126 13.51 -10.24 -3.91
N TYR A 127 12.73 -11.07 -4.62
CA TYR A 127 12.21 -10.76 -5.94
C TYR A 127 11.40 -9.46 -5.97
N TYR A 128 10.38 -9.32 -5.10
CA TYR A 128 9.55 -8.12 -5.06
C TYR A 128 10.34 -6.90 -4.57
N PHE A 129 11.34 -7.09 -3.71
CA PHE A 129 12.22 -6.00 -3.31
C PHE A 129 13.01 -5.46 -4.50
N LEU A 130 13.59 -6.34 -5.31
CA LEU A 130 14.36 -5.95 -6.50
C LEU A 130 13.49 -5.25 -7.55
N ILE A 131 12.30 -5.79 -7.83
CA ILE A 131 11.41 -5.20 -8.84
C ILE A 131 10.47 -4.13 -8.28
N SER A 132 10.56 -3.80 -6.98
CA SER A 132 9.69 -2.81 -6.34
C SER A 132 9.77 -1.44 -7.00
N SER A 133 10.94 -1.05 -7.49
CA SER A 133 11.13 0.20 -8.22
C SER A 133 10.28 0.28 -9.48
N LEU A 134 10.03 -0.85 -10.13
CA LEU A 134 9.20 -0.95 -11.33
C LEU A 134 7.71 -1.09 -10.97
N ILE A 135 7.38 -2.02 -10.06
CA ILE A 135 5.98 -2.30 -9.67
C ILE A 135 5.31 -1.05 -9.08
N PHE A 136 6.02 -0.32 -8.24
CA PHE A 136 5.49 0.87 -7.56
C PHE A 136 5.83 2.19 -8.25
N TRP A 137 6.43 2.17 -9.44
CA TRP A 137 6.66 3.40 -10.17
C TRP A 137 5.33 4.13 -10.49
N PRO A 138 5.24 5.47 -10.33
CA PRO A 138 6.28 6.42 -9.90
C PRO A 138 6.45 6.56 -8.37
N LEU A 139 5.65 5.89 -7.55
CA LEU A 139 5.69 6.00 -6.09
C LEU A 139 7.03 5.54 -5.49
N ALA A 140 7.65 4.54 -6.10
CA ALA A 140 8.94 3.98 -5.66
C ALA A 140 10.05 5.03 -5.60
N SER A 141 10.00 6.05 -6.45
CA SER A 141 10.96 7.16 -6.41
C SER A 141 10.96 7.91 -5.07
N PHE A 142 9.83 7.91 -4.35
CA PHE A 142 9.71 8.52 -3.02
C PHE A 142 10.23 7.62 -1.88
N PHE A 143 10.55 6.36 -2.10
CA PHE A 143 10.97 5.42 -1.05
C PHE A 143 12.15 5.93 -0.20
N PRO A 144 13.21 6.53 -0.77
CA PRO A 144 14.29 7.08 0.05
C PRO A 144 13.82 8.18 1.01
N LEU A 145 12.93 9.07 0.55
CA LEU A 145 12.34 10.13 1.37
C LEU A 145 11.35 9.58 2.39
N ALA A 146 10.53 8.61 1.97
CA ALA A 146 9.55 7.93 2.80
C ALA A 146 10.23 7.19 3.96
N PHE A 147 11.40 6.59 3.73
CA PHE A 147 12.18 5.95 4.79
C PHE A 147 12.56 6.94 5.90
N PHE A 148 13.02 8.15 5.55
CA PHE A 148 13.32 9.19 6.55
C PHE A 148 12.08 9.69 7.26
N PHE A 149 10.99 9.91 6.53
CA PHE A 149 9.72 10.31 7.11
C PHE A 149 9.24 9.29 8.13
N VAL A 150 9.20 8.03 7.77
CA VAL A 150 8.79 6.92 8.64
C VAL A 150 9.69 6.83 9.87
N LYS A 151 11.01 6.83 9.69
CA LYS A 151 11.99 6.76 10.79
C LYS A 151 11.77 7.86 11.83
N ASN A 152 11.50 9.09 11.39
CA ASN A 152 11.31 10.23 12.28
C ASN A 152 9.93 10.27 12.93
N ASN A 153 8.96 9.49 12.42
CA ASN A 153 7.57 9.49 12.87
C ASN A 153 7.09 8.14 13.41
N LEU A 154 7.98 7.25 13.82
CA LEU A 154 7.64 5.92 14.37
C LEU A 154 6.72 5.98 15.60
N ASN A 155 6.72 7.09 16.33
CA ASN A 155 5.83 7.30 17.48
C ASN A 155 4.38 7.65 17.09
N ASN A 156 4.14 8.01 15.83
CA ASN A 156 2.80 8.30 15.32
C ASN A 156 2.01 7.00 15.14
N LEU A 157 0.80 6.92 15.72
CA LEU A 157 -0.06 5.73 15.67
C LEU A 157 -0.42 5.33 14.23
N GLY A 158 -0.67 6.32 13.36
CA GLY A 158 -1.00 6.07 11.96
C GLY A 158 0.17 5.47 11.19
N ILE A 159 1.38 5.99 11.40
CA ILE A 159 2.60 5.44 10.76
C ILE A 159 2.87 4.03 11.26
N ARG A 160 2.74 3.76 12.55
CA ARG A 160 2.86 2.39 13.09
C ARG A 160 1.85 1.45 12.44
N PHE A 161 0.60 1.87 12.31
CA PHE A 161 -0.44 1.08 11.66
C PHE A 161 -0.10 0.76 10.21
N LEU A 162 0.34 1.76 9.43
CA LEU A 162 0.72 1.57 8.03
C LEU A 162 1.90 0.60 7.88
N ILE A 163 2.88 0.66 8.79
CA ILE A 163 4.01 -0.28 8.80
C ILE A 163 3.53 -1.70 9.15
N CYS A 164 2.64 -1.83 10.14
CA CYS A 164 2.06 -3.13 10.52
C CYS A 164 1.21 -3.75 9.41
N TRP A 165 0.63 -2.93 8.54
CA TRP A 165 -0.05 -3.41 7.35
C TRP A 165 0.92 -3.79 6.23
N LEU A 166 1.92 -2.95 5.97
CA LEU A 166 2.86 -3.10 4.86
C LEU A 166 3.84 -4.25 5.07
N VAL A 167 4.60 -4.21 6.18
CA VAL A 167 5.81 -5.04 6.34
C VAL A 167 5.50 -6.54 6.47
N PRO A 168 4.56 -6.98 7.32
CA PRO A 168 4.32 -8.42 7.45
C PRO A 168 3.80 -9.06 6.18
N PHE A 169 2.91 -8.38 5.46
CA PHE A 169 2.39 -8.90 4.21
C PHE A 169 3.45 -8.90 3.10
N TRP A 170 4.34 -7.89 3.06
CA TRP A 170 5.47 -7.89 2.15
C TRP A 170 6.38 -9.10 2.41
N ILE A 171 6.72 -9.36 3.66
CA ILE A 171 7.54 -10.53 4.04
C ILE A 171 6.89 -11.82 3.55
N ILE A 172 5.58 -11.99 3.76
CA ILE A 172 4.86 -13.19 3.33
C ILE A 172 5.01 -13.40 1.83
N ILE A 173 4.73 -12.40 1.01
CA ILE A 173 4.81 -12.54 -0.46
C ILE A 173 6.23 -12.79 -0.96
N GLU A 174 7.26 -12.34 -0.22
CA GLU A 174 8.66 -12.64 -0.55
C GLU A 174 9.02 -14.12 -0.33
N PHE A 175 8.39 -14.79 0.64
CA PHE A 175 8.65 -16.19 0.90
C PHE A 175 7.79 -17.15 0.07
N ILE A 176 6.73 -16.69 -0.57
CA ILE A 176 5.94 -17.53 -1.50
C ILE A 176 6.78 -17.80 -2.75
N PRO A 177 7.02 -19.09 -3.14
CA PRO A 177 7.84 -19.45 -4.30
C PRO A 177 7.28 -18.90 -5.62
N THR A 178 5.98 -19.01 -5.84
CA THR A 178 5.30 -18.47 -7.03
C THR A 178 5.24 -16.95 -6.98
N LYS A 179 5.81 -16.27 -7.99
CA LYS A 179 5.92 -14.80 -8.06
C LYS A 179 5.00 -14.22 -9.14
N LEU A 180 3.87 -13.65 -8.71
CA LEU A 180 2.93 -12.98 -9.62
C LEU A 180 2.91 -11.48 -9.38
N PHE A 181 2.89 -10.68 -10.44
CA PHE A 181 2.92 -9.21 -10.37
C PHE A 181 1.78 -8.57 -9.57
N HIS A 182 0.66 -9.27 -9.41
CA HIS A 182 -0.49 -8.77 -8.67
C HIS A 182 -0.46 -9.10 -7.16
N TYR A 183 0.48 -9.90 -6.67
CA TYR A 183 0.59 -10.20 -5.23
C TYR A 183 0.86 -8.98 -4.36
N PRO A 184 1.64 -7.98 -4.79
CA PRO A 184 1.82 -6.75 -4.01
C PRO A 184 0.60 -5.83 -3.93
N LEU A 185 -0.50 -6.06 -4.69
CA LEU A 185 -1.67 -5.18 -4.68
C LEU A 185 -2.20 -4.81 -3.28
N PRO A 186 -2.31 -5.73 -2.31
CA PRO A 186 -2.81 -5.40 -0.97
C PRO A 186 -1.98 -4.34 -0.22
N ILE A 187 -0.71 -4.14 -0.58
CA ILE A 187 0.18 -3.16 0.06
C ILE A 187 0.29 -1.84 -0.70
N PHE A 188 -0.38 -1.67 -1.84
CA PHE A 188 -0.40 -0.39 -2.55
C PHE A 188 -0.98 0.74 -1.69
N SER A 189 -2.08 0.49 -0.98
CA SER A 189 -2.72 1.50 -0.15
C SER A 189 -1.82 2.06 0.96
N PRO A 190 -1.16 1.24 1.81
CA PRO A 190 -0.25 1.78 2.81
C PRO A 190 0.97 2.48 2.20
N ILE A 191 1.49 2.03 1.05
CA ILE A 191 2.58 2.71 0.34
C ILE A 191 2.13 4.10 -0.12
N ILE A 192 0.96 4.21 -0.77
CA ILE A 192 0.40 5.49 -1.22
C ILE A 192 0.23 6.46 -0.04
N LEU A 193 -0.31 5.97 1.08
CA LEU A 193 -0.52 6.79 2.27
C LEU A 193 0.80 7.25 2.91
N ILE A 194 1.81 6.39 2.95
CA ILE A 194 3.15 6.77 3.45
C ILE A 194 3.78 7.80 2.53
N VAL A 195 3.70 7.62 1.20
CA VAL A 195 4.24 8.58 0.23
C VAL A 195 3.52 9.92 0.32
N ALA A 196 2.18 9.92 0.40
CA ALA A 196 1.41 11.15 0.57
C ALA A 196 1.76 11.89 1.88
N GLY A 197 1.89 11.15 2.99
CA GLY A 197 2.37 11.70 4.26
C GLY A 197 3.78 12.27 4.16
N THR A 198 4.65 11.62 3.41
CA THR A 198 6.01 12.10 3.13
C THR A 198 6.00 13.42 2.39
N MET A 199 5.20 13.54 1.34
CA MET A 199 5.07 14.79 0.56
C MET A 199 4.62 15.95 1.44
N ILE A 200 3.56 15.75 2.24
CA ILE A 200 3.02 16.76 3.16
C ILE A 200 4.05 17.15 4.23
N TYR A 201 4.73 16.16 4.78
CA TYR A 201 5.76 16.39 5.81
C TYR A 201 6.89 17.29 5.29
N PHE A 202 7.40 17.00 4.10
CA PHE A 202 8.48 17.77 3.52
C PHE A 202 8.04 19.15 2.99
N GLU A 203 6.80 19.29 2.55
CA GLU A 203 6.23 20.59 2.19
C GLU A 203 6.17 21.53 3.42
N ASN A 204 5.65 21.02 4.54
CA ASN A 204 5.46 21.81 5.76
C ASN A 204 6.78 22.14 6.46
N ASN A 205 7.75 21.23 6.47
CA ASN A 205 9.00 21.37 7.21
C ASN A 205 10.13 22.00 6.39
N LYS A 206 9.85 22.52 5.17
CA LYS A 206 10.84 23.08 4.24
C LYS A 206 12.11 22.25 4.31
N LEU A 207 12.21 21.21 3.51
CA LEU A 207 13.34 20.26 3.43
C LEU A 207 14.63 20.87 3.95
N ASN A 208 15.04 20.50 5.13
CA ASN A 208 16.32 20.98 5.67
C ASN A 208 17.45 20.17 5.00
N LEU A 209 17.75 20.53 3.74
CA LEU A 209 18.75 19.89 2.88
C LEU A 209 20.20 20.03 3.39
N LYS A 210 20.39 20.63 4.58
CA LYS A 210 21.71 20.73 5.22
C LYS A 210 22.26 19.35 5.61
N SER A 211 21.40 18.34 5.82
CA SER A 211 21.85 16.99 6.09
C SER A 211 22.32 16.30 4.80
N PHE A 212 23.53 15.74 4.82
CA PHE A 212 24.09 14.89 3.75
C PHE A 212 23.14 13.77 3.35
N ILE A 213 22.43 13.20 4.31
CA ILE A 213 21.48 12.11 4.13
C ILE A 213 20.26 12.56 3.31
N SER A 214 19.71 13.76 3.56
CA SER A 214 18.56 14.26 2.82
C SER A 214 18.88 14.59 1.36
N LYS A 215 20.09 15.10 1.09
CA LYS A 215 20.56 15.34 -0.30
C LYS A 215 20.68 14.06 -1.10
N ASN A 216 21.28 13.02 -0.51
CA ASN A 216 21.40 11.72 -1.14
C ASN A 216 20.05 11.05 -1.38
N ALA A 217 19.10 11.19 -0.44
CA ALA A 217 17.74 10.67 -0.60
C ALA A 217 17.01 11.33 -1.78
N VAL A 218 17.18 12.64 -1.95
CA VAL A 218 16.57 13.36 -3.09
C VAL A 218 17.26 13.00 -4.41
N PHE A 219 18.56 12.81 -4.42
CA PHE A 219 19.30 12.32 -5.58
C PHE A 219 18.81 10.93 -5.99
N LEU A 220 18.70 9.99 -5.04
CA LEU A 220 18.15 8.66 -5.29
C LEU A 220 16.71 8.71 -5.80
N PHE A 221 15.87 9.60 -5.23
CA PHE A 221 14.52 9.84 -5.72
C PHE A 221 14.50 10.16 -7.20
N SER A 222 15.27 11.16 -7.63
CA SER A 222 15.27 11.60 -9.02
C SER A 222 15.86 10.55 -9.97
N LEU A 223 16.86 9.80 -9.52
CA LEU A 223 17.45 8.71 -10.28
C LEU A 223 16.45 7.56 -10.48
N LEU A 224 15.76 7.14 -9.43
CA LEU A 224 14.72 6.09 -9.51
C LEU A 224 13.54 6.54 -10.37
N PHE A 225 13.14 7.82 -10.29
CA PHE A 225 12.08 8.37 -11.12
C PHE A 225 12.44 8.33 -12.61
N SER A 226 13.66 8.78 -12.97
CA SER A 226 14.10 8.79 -14.36
C SER A 226 14.33 7.39 -14.93
N LEU A 227 14.98 6.50 -14.17
CA LEU A 227 15.20 5.12 -14.60
C LEU A 227 13.88 4.37 -14.81
N GLY A 228 12.94 4.48 -13.87
CA GLY A 228 11.63 3.84 -13.99
C GLY A 228 10.85 4.34 -15.21
N GLY A 229 10.88 5.64 -15.47
CA GLY A 229 10.25 6.24 -16.64
C GLY A 229 10.86 5.77 -17.97
N ILE A 230 12.18 5.68 -18.04
CA ILE A 230 12.89 5.17 -19.21
C ILE A 230 12.56 3.69 -19.44
N VAL A 231 12.67 2.84 -18.43
CA VAL A 231 12.35 1.41 -18.53
C VAL A 231 10.92 1.20 -18.98
N LEU A 232 9.96 1.93 -18.40
CA LEU A 232 8.56 1.82 -18.78
C LEU A 232 8.31 2.25 -20.23
N SER A 233 8.92 3.35 -20.67
CA SER A 233 8.78 3.82 -22.05
C SER A 233 9.39 2.84 -23.06
N LEU A 234 10.56 2.26 -22.77
CA LEU A 234 11.17 1.22 -23.59
C LEU A 234 10.32 -0.05 -23.65
N PHE A 235 9.73 -0.45 -22.53
CA PHE A 235 8.84 -1.61 -22.48
C PHE A 235 7.58 -1.41 -23.31
N VAL A 236 6.95 -0.23 -23.23
CA VAL A 236 5.78 0.09 -24.06
C VAL A 236 6.16 0.16 -25.54
N CYS A 237 7.32 0.74 -25.91
CA CYS A 237 7.83 0.71 -27.28
C CYS A 237 8.00 -0.73 -27.78
N TYR A 238 8.60 -1.59 -26.96
CA TYR A 238 8.78 -3.01 -27.30
C TYR A 238 7.44 -3.71 -27.57
N LEU A 239 6.43 -3.49 -26.71
CA LEU A 239 5.09 -4.06 -26.90
C LEU A 239 4.45 -3.57 -28.20
N LEU A 240 4.52 -2.28 -28.50
CA LEU A 240 3.93 -1.71 -29.72
C LEU A 240 4.58 -2.24 -31.00
N ILE A 241 5.90 -2.45 -30.98
CA ILE A 241 6.62 -3.01 -32.14
C ILE A 241 6.21 -4.47 -32.39
N ASN A 242 6.02 -5.26 -31.31
CA ASN A 242 5.74 -6.67 -31.46
C ASN A 242 4.26 -7.02 -31.68
N PHE A 243 3.33 -6.19 -31.19
CA PHE A 243 1.89 -6.50 -31.22
C PHE A 243 1.10 -5.70 -32.26
N ASN A 244 1.70 -4.79 -33.00
CA ASN A 244 0.98 -4.00 -34.00
C ASN A 244 1.25 -4.50 -35.43
N GLU A 245 0.21 -4.93 -36.14
CA GLU A 245 0.29 -5.43 -37.52
C GLU A 245 0.42 -4.30 -38.54
N ASN A 246 -0.01 -3.06 -38.21
CA ASN A 246 0.01 -1.90 -39.10
C ASN A 246 1.28 -1.05 -38.92
N LYS A 247 2.23 -1.17 -39.86
CA LYS A 247 3.54 -0.47 -39.83
C LYS A 247 3.45 1.07 -39.79
N THR A 248 2.43 1.66 -40.40
CA THR A 248 2.32 3.14 -40.50
C THR A 248 2.03 3.80 -39.15
N ASP A 249 1.23 3.18 -38.32
CA ASP A 249 0.87 3.73 -37.02
C ASP A 249 1.97 3.51 -35.96
N GLN A 250 2.85 2.53 -36.20
CA GLN A 250 3.97 2.25 -35.29
C GLN A 250 4.90 3.44 -35.09
N TYR A 251 5.25 4.15 -36.20
CA TYR A 251 6.17 5.29 -36.13
C TYR A 251 5.59 6.44 -35.27
N LEU A 252 4.29 6.68 -35.39
CA LEU A 252 3.61 7.72 -34.60
C LEU A 252 3.63 7.37 -33.09
N TYR A 253 3.31 6.13 -32.72
CA TYR A 253 3.33 5.68 -31.33
C TYR A 253 4.74 5.69 -30.74
N ILE A 254 5.74 5.24 -31.47
CA ILE A 254 7.16 5.30 -31.08
C ILE A 254 7.58 6.75 -30.83
N ALA A 255 7.22 7.68 -31.74
CA ALA A 255 7.55 9.09 -31.61
C ALA A 255 6.89 9.71 -30.34
N ILE A 256 5.61 9.41 -30.08
CA ILE A 256 4.89 9.90 -28.89
C ILE A 256 5.56 9.38 -27.61
N LEU A 257 5.91 8.10 -27.58
CA LEU A 257 6.53 7.49 -26.38
C LEU A 257 7.95 8.00 -26.15
N PHE A 258 8.70 8.23 -27.22
CA PHE A 258 10.02 8.87 -27.14
C PHE A 258 9.91 10.29 -26.59
N LEU A 259 8.91 11.03 -27.02
CA LEU A 259 8.62 12.38 -26.53
C LEU A 259 8.22 12.37 -25.04
N ILE A 260 7.40 11.41 -24.61
CA ILE A 260 7.03 11.24 -23.20
C ILE A 260 8.26 10.88 -22.35
N SER A 261 9.11 9.93 -22.80
CA SER A 261 10.31 9.56 -22.06
C SER A 261 11.32 10.71 -21.98
N PHE A 262 11.44 11.50 -23.02
CA PHE A 262 12.27 12.70 -23.06
C PHE A 262 11.76 13.78 -22.11
N LEU A 263 10.44 14.00 -22.04
CA LEU A 263 9.82 14.90 -21.06
C LEU A 263 10.06 14.45 -19.62
N ILE A 264 9.93 13.15 -19.33
CA ILE A 264 10.22 12.60 -18.01
C ILE A 264 11.68 12.84 -17.63
N LEU A 265 12.61 12.64 -18.57
CA LEU A 265 14.03 12.86 -18.37
C LEU A 265 14.34 14.34 -18.11
N ILE A 266 13.75 15.26 -18.87
CA ILE A 266 13.87 16.72 -18.64
C ILE A 266 13.32 17.08 -17.25
N LEU A 267 12.13 16.63 -16.90
CA LEU A 267 11.52 16.87 -15.58
C LEU A 267 12.42 16.37 -14.45
N SER A 268 13.01 15.18 -14.61
CA SER A 268 13.95 14.62 -13.65
C SER A 268 15.20 15.49 -13.49
N ILE A 269 15.78 15.96 -14.60
CA ILE A 269 16.93 16.88 -14.59
C ILE A 269 16.57 18.20 -13.92
N LEU A 270 15.41 18.80 -14.24
CA LEU A 270 14.94 20.05 -13.64
C LEU A 270 14.71 19.91 -12.13
N VAL A 271 14.14 18.78 -11.69
CA VAL A 271 13.98 18.45 -10.27
C VAL A 271 15.35 18.37 -9.59
N ASN A 272 16.32 17.67 -10.19
CA ASN A 272 17.68 17.58 -9.66
C ASN A 272 18.36 18.94 -9.53
N ILE A 273 18.32 19.77 -10.58
CA ILE A 273 18.88 21.10 -10.58
C ILE A 273 18.24 21.96 -9.47
N LYS A 274 16.91 21.94 -9.37
CA LYS A 274 16.18 22.71 -8.37
C LYS A 274 16.50 22.25 -6.94
N VAL A 275 16.70 20.95 -6.75
CA VAL A 275 17.07 20.37 -5.44
C VAL A 275 18.50 20.72 -5.04
N ILE A 276 19.45 20.64 -5.99
CA ILE A 276 20.87 20.90 -5.72
C ILE A 276 21.12 22.41 -5.51
N TYR A 277 20.51 23.27 -6.32
CA TYR A 277 20.77 24.70 -6.34
C TYR A 277 19.69 25.57 -5.69
N GLY A 278 18.48 25.05 -5.48
CA GLY A 278 17.35 25.79 -4.91
C GLY A 278 17.43 25.91 -3.38
N LYS A 279 17.31 27.14 -2.85
CA LYS A 279 17.21 27.38 -1.41
C LYS A 279 15.87 26.96 -0.80
N ASN A 280 14.80 26.85 -1.61
CA ASN A 280 13.45 26.49 -1.19
C ASN A 280 12.85 25.49 -2.19
N PHE A 281 12.61 24.26 -1.74
CA PHE A 281 11.96 23.24 -2.53
C PHE A 281 10.47 23.21 -2.21
N ASN A 282 9.65 23.85 -3.06
CA ASN A 282 8.21 23.67 -3.05
C ASN A 282 7.87 22.65 -4.13
N PHE A 283 7.57 21.42 -3.74
CA PHE A 283 7.25 20.32 -4.66
C PHE A 283 5.98 20.61 -5.49
N PHE A 284 5.01 21.27 -4.89
CA PHE A 284 3.79 21.72 -5.55
C PHE A 284 3.35 23.05 -4.95
N ASN A 285 3.21 24.05 -5.81
CA ASN A 285 2.55 25.32 -5.44
C ASN A 285 1.02 25.11 -5.45
N PHE A 286 0.55 24.07 -4.78
CA PHE A 286 -0.87 23.73 -4.63
C PHE A 286 -1.56 24.61 -3.56
N LYS A 287 -1.18 25.88 -3.47
CA LYS A 287 -1.66 26.77 -2.42
C LYS A 287 -3.11 27.21 -2.57
N LYS A 288 -3.88 26.70 -3.53
CA LYS A 288 -5.20 27.32 -3.77
C LYS A 288 -6.45 26.43 -3.74
N GLU A 289 -6.41 25.10 -3.72
CA GLU A 289 -7.69 24.39 -3.94
C GLU A 289 -7.97 23.08 -3.19
N ILE A 290 -7.39 22.76 -2.05
CA ILE A 290 -7.85 21.51 -1.41
C ILE A 290 -8.28 21.72 0.05
N LYS A 291 -9.59 21.88 0.29
CA LYS A 291 -10.26 21.54 1.57
C LYS A 291 -9.89 20.12 2.08
N PHE A 292 -9.43 19.27 1.18
CA PHE A 292 -8.92 17.93 1.46
C PHE A 292 -7.59 17.98 2.24
N GLN A 293 -6.74 18.96 1.99
CA GLN A 293 -5.50 19.19 2.73
C GLN A 293 -5.78 19.49 4.20
N ASN A 294 -6.78 20.32 4.49
CA ASN A 294 -7.20 20.59 5.85
C ASN A 294 -7.78 19.36 6.53
N TYR A 295 -8.51 18.51 5.81
CA TYR A 295 -9.08 17.27 6.34
C TYR A 295 -7.98 16.25 6.70
N ILE A 296 -6.96 16.09 5.88
CA ILE A 296 -5.80 15.23 6.16
C ILE A 296 -4.92 15.85 7.26
N ILE A 297 -4.73 17.18 7.25
CA ILE A 297 -4.01 17.91 8.29
C ILE A 297 -4.76 17.83 9.61
N ASP A 298 -6.08 17.95 9.62
CA ASP A 298 -6.91 17.79 10.81
C ASP A 298 -6.88 16.35 11.34
N ILE A 299 -6.84 15.36 10.47
CA ILE A 299 -6.58 13.96 10.85
C ILE A 299 -5.17 13.84 11.46
N ILE A 300 -4.13 14.35 10.80
CA ILE A 300 -2.74 14.27 11.28
C ILE A 300 -2.55 15.14 12.54
N ASN A 301 -3.13 16.33 12.61
CA ASN A 301 -3.05 17.20 13.79
C ASN A 301 -3.94 16.71 14.94
N SER A 302 -5.09 16.14 14.67
CA SER A 302 -5.87 15.43 15.70
C SER A 302 -5.08 14.24 16.29
N TRP A 303 -4.06 13.77 15.58
CA TRP A 303 -3.13 12.74 16.01
C TRP A 303 -1.93 13.29 16.79
N SER A 304 -1.47 14.51 16.50
CA SER A 304 -0.30 15.12 17.18
C SER A 304 -0.65 15.84 18.47
N PHE A 305 -1.77 16.54 18.56
CA PHE A 305 -2.17 17.32 19.75
C PHE A 305 -2.67 16.49 20.94
N ARG A 306 -2.80 15.16 20.83
CA ARG A 306 -3.27 14.33 21.95
C ARG A 306 -2.16 13.62 22.74
N ASN A 307 -0.90 13.84 22.39
CA ASN A 307 0.22 13.22 23.11
C ASN A 307 1.00 14.19 24.01
N THR A 308 0.59 15.46 24.10
CA THR A 308 1.10 16.42 25.10
C THR A 308 0.00 16.76 26.09
N GLY A 309 -0.42 15.76 26.88
CA GLY A 309 -1.14 16.03 28.12
C GLY A 309 -0.14 16.60 29.13
N PRO A 310 -0.51 17.62 29.92
CA PRO A 310 0.38 18.15 30.95
C PRO A 310 0.69 17.04 31.95
N CYS A 311 1.97 16.81 32.23
CA CYS A 311 2.40 16.16 33.45
C CYS A 311 1.85 17.02 34.60
N CYS A 312 0.89 16.48 35.33
CA CYS A 312 0.46 17.06 36.60
C CYS A 312 1.63 17.00 37.57
N SER A 313 2.03 18.19 38.00
CA SER A 313 2.78 18.44 39.24
C SER A 313 2.08 17.80 40.44
#